data_58f5e732162f05492792dbf5fb63cafc
#
_entry.id   58f5e732162f05492792dbf5fb63cafc
#
_cell.length_a   1.000
_cell.length_b   1.000
_cell.length_c   1.000
_cell.angle_alpha   90.00
_cell.angle_beta   90.00
_cell.angle_gamma   90.00
#
_symmetry.space_group_name_H-M   'P 1'
#
loop_
_entity.id
_entity.type
_entity.pdbx_description
1 polymer ?
#
loop_
_entity_poly.entity_id
_entity_poly.type
_entity_poly.pdbx_seq_one_letter_code
_entity_poly.pdbx_strand_id
1 'polypeptide(L)'
;MAERRLSPADAAWLYSEWDKNNQTVSSLMWLDREIDPAVFTALVQERIVDKYPTFSQRLRLSRNPLMMPHWEDDPDFDIAHHIEVLHLPAPGSKAQLADLVSEQRGDLLDRDRPLWKMYVIQGYEGNTTAIHSRIQHSIADGWALVRLVLSLCDDRENIERPTTVDKQRPRKRDIMGKVMDPVTSVVRHPTDALEETLSIALHPKRFIEFGTDLFGDAKDTTGETAEAAKNALEFLFSPRPGKTILHGRVTGAKKVDWIDPIPLQQIKDIGRAQGATINDVLLAVLTNALRKYLVEKDALTVDDLFTAMPVSLRSPKADLPRTLGNRFGLVPVLLPVGIADPVEQLLEIKRRVDDLKESQMPIVSFGLISVSALATPDVERLIHLVNQDHSIGVTTNVPGPRHSIYVAGGRVLGSWGMGGLSG
;
A
#
# COMPACT_ATOMS: atom_id res chain seq x y z
N MET A 1 -11.54 20.03 18.35
CA MET A 1 -12.26 19.41 17.19
C MET A 1 -12.78 18.05 17.58
N ALA A 2 -13.79 17.47 16.92
CA ALA A 2 -14.27 16.14 17.26
C ALA A 2 -13.16 15.11 16.96
N GLU A 3 -12.89 14.21 17.90
CA GLU A 3 -11.98 13.08 17.72
C GLU A 3 -12.40 12.29 16.47
N ARG A 4 -11.50 12.17 15.52
CA ARG A 4 -11.74 11.37 14.30
C ARG A 4 -11.17 9.97 14.50
N ARG A 5 -12.04 8.99 14.64
CA ARG A 5 -11.64 7.57 14.75
C ARG A 5 -11.15 7.02 13.42
N LEU A 6 -10.23 6.06 13.50
CA LEU A 6 -9.82 5.27 12.35
C LEU A 6 -11.00 4.42 11.85
N SER A 7 -11.04 4.21 10.53
CA SER A 7 -11.85 3.13 9.99
C SER A 7 -11.25 1.77 10.39
N PRO A 8 -12.06 0.70 10.44
CA PRO A 8 -11.52 -0.65 10.68
C PRO A 8 -10.41 -1.02 9.69
N ALA A 9 -10.59 -0.70 8.40
CA ALA A 9 -9.57 -0.97 7.38
C ALA A 9 -8.24 -0.23 7.65
N ASP A 10 -8.28 1.01 8.17
CA ASP A 10 -7.06 1.75 8.53
C ASP A 10 -6.42 1.17 9.81
N ALA A 11 -7.25 0.75 10.77
CA ALA A 11 -6.78 0.17 12.03
C ALA A 11 -6.10 -1.19 11.82
N ALA A 12 -6.54 -2.01 10.84
CA ALA A 12 -5.91 -3.27 10.48
C ALA A 12 -4.41 -3.10 10.21
N TRP A 13 -4.03 -2.07 9.44
CA TRP A 13 -2.63 -1.77 9.13
C TRP A 13 -1.81 -1.30 10.34
N LEU A 14 -2.45 -0.64 11.30
CA LEU A 14 -1.80 -0.25 12.53
C LEU A 14 -1.56 -1.45 13.45
N TYR A 15 -2.54 -2.34 13.57
CA TYR A 15 -2.47 -3.51 14.44
C TYR A 15 -1.55 -4.60 13.90
N SER A 16 -1.43 -4.70 12.57
CA SER A 16 -0.50 -5.62 11.91
C SER A 16 0.96 -5.17 11.94
N GLU A 17 1.27 -3.99 12.50
CA GLU A 17 2.63 -3.46 12.57
C GLU A 17 3.35 -3.85 13.87
N TRP A 18 4.54 -4.47 13.75
CA TRP A 18 5.50 -4.76 14.83
C TRP A 18 6.93 -4.74 14.26
N ASP A 19 7.95 -4.88 15.11
CA ASP A 19 9.37 -4.72 14.75
C ASP A 19 9.84 -5.47 13.50
N LYS A 20 9.26 -6.65 13.23
CA LYS A 20 9.61 -7.43 12.03
C LYS A 20 8.66 -7.21 10.86
N ASN A 21 7.52 -6.60 11.10
CA ASN A 21 6.47 -6.35 10.12
C ASN A 21 6.13 -4.87 10.07
N ASN A 22 6.98 -4.09 9.40
CA ASN A 22 6.81 -2.65 9.29
C ASN A 22 5.79 -2.32 8.18
N GLN A 23 4.66 -1.73 8.55
CA GLN A 23 3.58 -1.34 7.63
C GLN A 23 3.75 0.09 7.08
N THR A 24 4.98 0.57 7.04
CA THR A 24 5.31 1.85 6.43
C THR A 24 5.43 1.70 4.91
N VAL A 25 4.61 2.44 4.17
CA VAL A 25 4.77 2.61 2.72
C VAL A 25 5.87 3.63 2.48
N SER A 26 6.77 3.33 1.58
CA SER A 26 7.87 4.21 1.22
C SER A 26 7.82 4.57 -0.26
N SER A 27 8.34 5.73 -0.59
CA SER A 27 8.66 6.11 -1.96
C SER A 27 10.06 6.68 -2.04
N LEU A 28 10.74 6.39 -3.13
CA LEU A 28 12.03 6.97 -3.46
C LEU A 28 11.93 7.66 -4.82
N MET A 29 12.42 8.88 -4.93
CA MET A 29 12.62 9.58 -6.20
C MET A 29 13.99 10.21 -6.21
N TRP A 30 14.59 10.34 -7.40
CA TRP A 30 15.86 11.05 -7.57
C TRP A 30 15.75 12.08 -8.69
N LEU A 31 16.46 13.18 -8.48
CA LEU A 31 16.38 14.39 -9.27
C LEU A 31 17.63 14.56 -10.13
N ASP A 32 17.57 15.47 -11.09
CA ASP A 32 18.71 15.82 -11.96
C ASP A 32 19.70 16.81 -11.34
N ARG A 33 19.41 17.32 -10.14
CA ARG A 33 20.23 18.34 -9.45
C ARG A 33 20.02 18.31 -7.93
N GLU A 34 20.85 19.03 -7.21
CA GLU A 34 20.57 19.37 -5.82
C GLU A 34 19.42 20.37 -5.73
N ILE A 35 18.58 20.19 -4.73
CA ILE A 35 17.47 21.11 -4.40
C ILE A 35 17.70 21.73 -3.04
N ASP A 36 17.12 22.92 -2.82
CA ASP A 36 17.13 23.54 -1.51
C ASP A 36 16.13 22.82 -0.58
N PRO A 37 16.60 22.22 0.54
CA PRO A 37 15.73 21.56 1.51
C PRO A 37 14.64 22.47 2.11
N ALA A 38 14.92 23.79 2.24
CA ALA A 38 13.94 24.74 2.76
C ALA A 38 12.77 24.91 1.77
N VAL A 39 13.07 24.94 0.46
CA VAL A 39 12.03 24.98 -0.59
C VAL A 39 11.20 23.71 -0.58
N PHE A 40 11.83 22.54 -0.43
CA PHE A 40 11.10 21.27 -0.31
C PHE A 40 10.23 21.22 0.93
N THR A 41 10.73 21.67 2.08
CA THR A 41 9.96 21.74 3.34
C THR A 41 8.73 22.62 3.21
N ALA A 42 8.87 23.79 2.57
CA ALA A 42 7.74 24.68 2.32
C ALA A 42 6.69 24.05 1.39
N LEU A 43 7.12 23.27 0.37
CA LEU A 43 6.24 22.51 -0.51
C LEU A 43 5.42 21.46 0.27
N VAL A 44 6.09 20.70 1.14
CA VAL A 44 5.43 19.68 1.97
C VAL A 44 4.43 20.32 2.92
N GLN A 45 4.79 21.45 3.55
CA GLN A 45 3.88 22.21 4.41
C GLN A 45 2.62 22.63 3.64
N GLU A 46 2.79 23.32 2.52
CA GLU A 46 1.68 23.85 1.71
C GLU A 46 0.80 22.77 1.08
N ARG A 47 1.42 21.72 0.53
CA ARG A 47 0.70 20.77 -0.32
C ARG A 47 0.24 19.51 0.41
N ILE A 48 0.83 19.21 1.56
CA ILE A 48 0.49 18.03 2.35
C ILE A 48 -0.06 18.43 3.72
N VAL A 49 0.73 19.06 4.57
CA VAL A 49 0.35 19.31 5.97
C VAL A 49 -0.89 20.21 6.08
N ASP A 50 -0.93 21.31 5.33
CA ASP A 50 -2.06 22.25 5.38
C ASP A 50 -3.35 21.69 4.76
N LYS A 51 -3.23 20.68 3.88
CA LYS A 51 -4.37 20.08 3.19
C LYS A 51 -4.93 18.83 3.88
N TYR A 52 -4.07 18.06 4.53
CA TYR A 52 -4.43 16.75 5.10
C TYR A 52 -4.14 16.74 6.60
N PRO A 53 -5.15 16.90 7.46
CA PRO A 53 -4.97 17.01 8.90
C PRO A 53 -4.17 15.87 9.54
N THR A 54 -4.25 14.66 8.99
CA THR A 54 -3.50 13.49 9.48
C THR A 54 -1.98 13.69 9.50
N PHE A 55 -1.46 14.64 8.74
CA PHE A 55 -0.02 14.94 8.71
C PHE A 55 0.45 15.85 9.85
N SER A 56 -0.47 16.47 10.60
CA SER A 56 -0.19 17.19 11.85
C SER A 56 -0.87 16.54 13.05
N GLN A 57 -1.48 15.36 12.88
CA GLN A 57 -2.16 14.63 13.93
C GLN A 57 -1.38 13.37 14.30
N ARG A 58 -1.31 13.06 15.58
CA ARG A 58 -0.78 11.82 16.09
C ARG A 58 -1.90 10.81 16.32
N LEU A 59 -1.56 9.54 16.33
CA LEU A 59 -2.51 8.46 16.51
C LEU A 59 -2.52 8.02 17.97
N ARG A 60 -3.70 7.95 18.59
CA ARG A 60 -3.88 7.47 19.94
C ARG A 60 -4.66 6.16 19.96
N LEU A 61 -4.07 5.17 20.63
CA LEU A 61 -4.78 3.92 20.94
C LEU A 61 -5.81 4.22 22.04
N SER A 62 -7.01 3.65 21.90
CA SER A 62 -8.00 3.73 22.95
C SER A 62 -7.60 2.87 24.15
N ARG A 63 -7.85 3.34 25.37
CA ARG A 63 -7.73 2.53 26.58
C ARG A 63 -8.78 1.41 26.65
N ASN A 64 -9.88 1.60 25.95
CA ASN A 64 -10.90 0.56 25.77
C ASN A 64 -10.55 -0.21 24.48
N PRO A 65 -10.21 -1.52 24.57
CA PRO A 65 -9.82 -2.31 23.39
C PRO A 65 -10.94 -2.50 22.35
N LEU A 66 -12.19 -2.20 22.74
CA LEU A 66 -13.35 -2.24 21.83
C LEU A 66 -13.52 -0.94 21.01
N MET A 67 -12.70 0.07 21.26
CA MET A 67 -12.81 1.34 20.56
C MET A 67 -11.65 1.53 19.61
N MET A 68 -11.96 1.85 18.35
CA MET A 68 -10.95 2.17 17.35
C MET A 68 -10.02 3.29 17.80
N PRO A 69 -8.74 3.23 17.40
CA PRO A 69 -7.81 4.33 17.56
C PRO A 69 -8.36 5.62 16.95
N HIS A 70 -7.88 6.75 17.41
CA HIS A 70 -8.33 8.05 16.92
C HIS A 70 -7.17 8.99 16.65
N TRP A 71 -7.41 9.95 15.76
CA TRP A 71 -6.50 11.03 15.46
C TRP A 71 -6.74 12.18 16.42
N GLU A 72 -5.67 12.69 17.04
CA GLU A 72 -5.68 13.93 17.81
C GLU A 72 -4.64 14.90 17.27
N ASP A 73 -4.92 16.19 17.37
CA ASP A 73 -3.95 17.22 16.99
C ASP A 73 -2.68 17.07 17.85
N ASP A 74 -1.50 17.05 17.23
CA ASP A 74 -0.25 17.03 17.96
C ASP A 74 0.08 18.47 18.42
N PRO A 75 0.05 18.76 19.74
CA PRO A 75 0.30 20.11 20.23
C PRO A 75 1.76 20.57 20.01
N ASP A 76 2.66 19.62 19.83
CA ASP A 76 4.09 19.85 19.64
C ASP A 76 4.51 19.60 18.18
N PHE A 77 3.55 19.66 17.24
CA PHE A 77 3.85 19.44 15.85
C PHE A 77 4.84 20.48 15.32
N ASP A 78 5.95 19.99 14.83
CA ASP A 78 6.95 20.75 14.10
C ASP A 78 7.40 19.97 12.88
N ILE A 79 7.22 20.54 11.68
CA ILE A 79 7.62 19.92 10.41
C ILE A 79 9.11 19.58 10.37
N ALA A 80 9.95 20.30 11.12
CA ALA A 80 11.37 20.02 11.19
C ALA A 80 11.70 18.63 11.78
N HIS A 81 10.81 18.06 12.57
CA HIS A 81 10.96 16.68 13.05
C HIS A 81 10.64 15.63 11.98
N HIS A 82 9.95 16.02 10.92
CA HIS A 82 9.45 15.14 9.87
C HIS A 82 10.24 15.22 8.56
N ILE A 83 11.09 16.23 8.41
CA ILE A 83 11.96 16.37 7.22
C ILE A 83 13.41 16.44 7.70
N GLU A 84 14.19 15.49 7.25
CA GLU A 84 15.60 15.36 7.62
C GLU A 84 16.48 15.47 6.38
N VAL A 85 17.57 16.24 6.49
CA VAL A 85 18.55 16.38 5.42
C VAL A 85 19.72 15.46 5.70
N LEU A 86 20.04 14.59 4.76
CA LEU A 86 21.13 13.64 4.82
C LEU A 86 22.09 13.85 3.66
N HIS A 87 23.35 13.45 3.84
CA HIS A 87 24.36 13.53 2.79
C HIS A 87 24.98 12.15 2.58
N LEU A 88 24.98 11.68 1.34
CA LEU A 88 25.71 10.47 0.99
C LEU A 88 27.21 10.78 0.94
N PRO A 89 28.04 9.89 1.48
CA PRO A 89 29.49 10.01 1.30
C PRO A 89 29.84 9.78 -0.17
N ALA A 90 30.89 10.45 -0.66
CA ALA A 90 31.38 10.23 -2.02
C ALA A 90 31.68 8.72 -2.24
N PRO A 91 31.34 8.15 -3.39
CA PRO A 91 30.87 8.79 -4.63
C PRO A 91 29.34 9.01 -4.70
N GLY A 92 28.56 8.74 -3.65
CA GLY A 92 27.11 8.87 -3.66
C GLY A 92 26.40 7.85 -4.56
N SER A 93 26.91 6.60 -4.59
CA SER A 93 26.49 5.59 -5.53
C SER A 93 25.07 5.07 -5.26
N LYS A 94 24.45 4.43 -6.27
CA LYS A 94 23.19 3.70 -6.16
C LYS A 94 23.21 2.72 -4.98
N ALA A 95 24.31 1.99 -4.78
CA ALA A 95 24.44 1.03 -3.67
C ALA A 95 24.37 1.73 -2.31
N GLN A 96 25.07 2.86 -2.14
CA GLN A 96 25.01 3.64 -0.89
C GLN A 96 23.61 4.18 -0.61
N LEU A 97 22.91 4.66 -1.65
CA LEU A 97 21.50 5.08 -1.49
C LEU A 97 20.60 3.91 -1.13
N ALA A 98 20.77 2.75 -1.78
CA ALA A 98 20.00 1.55 -1.49
C ALA A 98 20.21 1.05 -0.05
N ASP A 99 21.45 1.06 0.44
CA ASP A 99 21.79 0.66 1.81
C ASP A 99 21.15 1.62 2.83
N LEU A 100 21.26 2.94 2.62
CA LEU A 100 20.64 3.95 3.47
C LEU A 100 19.11 3.80 3.53
N VAL A 101 18.45 3.63 2.39
CA VAL A 101 17.00 3.42 2.32
C VAL A 101 16.61 2.09 2.97
N SER A 102 17.42 1.05 2.82
CA SER A 102 17.23 -0.25 3.46
C SER A 102 17.23 -0.15 4.99
N GLU A 103 18.21 0.57 5.55
CA GLU A 103 18.30 0.84 6.99
C GLU A 103 17.07 1.60 7.49
N GLN A 104 16.74 2.73 6.86
CA GLN A 104 15.58 3.54 7.23
C GLN A 104 14.25 2.75 7.18
N ARG A 105 14.11 1.80 6.27
CA ARG A 105 12.91 0.95 6.17
C ARG A 105 12.81 -0.10 7.27
N GLY A 106 13.90 -0.43 7.93
CA GLY A 106 13.92 -1.33 9.08
C GLY A 106 13.27 -0.73 10.32
N ASP A 107 13.35 0.59 10.48
CA ASP A 107 12.89 1.29 11.66
C ASP A 107 11.37 1.54 11.65
N LEU A 108 10.73 1.44 12.80
CA LEU A 108 9.36 1.92 12.98
C LEU A 108 9.32 3.45 13.09
N LEU A 109 8.21 4.05 12.69
CA LEU A 109 7.95 5.46 12.93
C LEU A 109 7.57 5.68 14.40
N ASP A 110 7.96 6.84 14.95
CA ASP A 110 7.62 7.26 16.31
C ASP A 110 6.11 7.46 16.45
N ARG A 111 5.49 6.64 17.29
CA ARG A 111 4.03 6.66 17.52
C ARG A 111 3.54 7.84 18.38
N ASP A 112 4.44 8.56 19.01
CA ASP A 112 4.10 9.79 19.75
C ASP A 112 4.02 11.03 18.86
N ARG A 113 4.33 10.88 17.56
CA ARG A 113 4.30 11.92 16.53
C ARG A 113 3.39 11.51 15.36
N PRO A 114 3.06 12.42 14.43
CA PRO A 114 2.46 12.06 13.14
C PRO A 114 3.28 11.01 12.41
N LEU A 115 2.60 9.97 11.90
CA LEU A 115 3.23 8.74 11.43
C LEU A 115 3.78 8.86 9.99
N TRP A 116 4.66 9.82 9.77
CA TRP A 116 5.37 10.00 8.51
C TRP A 116 6.73 10.64 8.71
N LYS A 117 7.64 10.42 7.78
CA LYS A 117 8.96 11.08 7.70
C LYS A 117 9.44 11.14 6.27
N MET A 118 10.13 12.21 5.90
CA MET A 118 10.76 12.39 4.61
C MET A 118 12.23 12.75 4.79
N TYR A 119 13.06 12.26 3.88
CA TYR A 119 14.50 12.52 3.87
C TYR A 119 14.87 13.17 2.55
N VAL A 120 15.58 14.31 2.64
CA VAL A 120 16.23 14.97 1.50
C VAL A 120 17.69 14.52 1.52
N ILE A 121 18.05 13.62 0.61
CA ILE A 121 19.35 12.94 0.57
C ILE A 121 20.17 13.60 -0.54
N GLN A 122 21.14 14.40 -0.15
CA GLN A 122 22.05 15.12 -1.07
C GLN A 122 23.29 14.27 -1.40
N GLY A 123 23.98 14.62 -2.48
CA GLY A 123 25.20 13.94 -2.92
C GLY A 123 24.98 12.61 -3.64
N TYR A 124 23.75 12.31 -4.10
CA TYR A 124 23.51 11.13 -4.91
C TYR A 124 24.07 11.35 -6.33
N GLU A 125 24.82 10.35 -6.85
CA GLU A 125 25.49 10.41 -8.16
C GLU A 125 26.18 11.77 -8.46
N GLY A 126 26.94 12.26 -7.49
CA GLY A 126 27.62 13.54 -7.54
C GLY A 126 26.83 14.65 -6.83
N ASN A 127 26.23 15.57 -7.56
CA ASN A 127 25.52 16.73 -7.00
C ASN A 127 24.02 16.68 -7.30
N THR A 128 23.38 15.57 -7.02
CA THR A 128 21.94 15.42 -7.16
C THR A 128 21.28 15.07 -5.83
N THR A 129 19.95 15.16 -5.77
CA THR A 129 19.16 14.85 -4.59
C THR A 129 18.30 13.63 -4.83
N ALA A 130 18.23 12.73 -3.85
CA ALA A 130 17.19 11.76 -3.73
C ALA A 130 16.21 12.14 -2.60
N ILE A 131 14.94 11.85 -2.75
CA ILE A 131 13.91 12.08 -1.73
C ILE A 131 13.32 10.72 -1.35
N HIS A 132 13.47 10.34 -0.08
CA HIS A 132 12.85 9.13 0.46
C HIS A 132 11.72 9.53 1.41
N SER A 133 10.50 9.08 1.12
CA SER A 133 9.32 9.33 1.95
C SER A 133 8.86 8.05 2.61
N ARG A 134 8.50 8.13 3.87
CA ARG A 134 7.98 7.03 4.70
C ARG A 134 6.67 7.47 5.33
N ILE A 135 5.59 6.72 5.09
CA ILE A 135 4.25 7.04 5.58
C ILE A 135 3.59 5.75 6.05
N GLN A 136 3.10 5.71 7.28
CA GLN A 136 2.45 4.52 7.83
C GLN A 136 1.13 4.24 7.11
N HIS A 137 0.87 2.97 6.80
CA HIS A 137 -0.22 2.57 5.91
C HIS A 137 -1.63 2.89 6.44
N SER A 138 -1.80 3.11 7.76
CA SER A 138 -3.08 3.56 8.33
C SER A 138 -3.50 4.98 7.87
N ILE A 139 -2.57 5.78 7.34
CA ILE A 139 -2.86 7.12 6.80
C ILE A 139 -3.55 7.03 5.45
N ALA A 140 -3.03 6.19 4.54
CA ALA A 140 -3.53 6.12 3.18
C ALA A 140 -3.09 4.85 2.45
N ASP A 141 -3.90 4.43 1.47
CA ASP A 141 -3.54 3.36 0.53
C ASP A 141 -2.52 3.82 -0.53
N GLY A 142 -1.93 2.85 -1.24
CA GLY A 142 -0.91 3.11 -2.25
C GLY A 142 -1.38 4.06 -3.36
N TRP A 143 -2.65 4.00 -3.77
CA TRP A 143 -3.21 4.92 -4.76
C TRP A 143 -3.24 6.37 -4.25
N ALA A 144 -3.69 6.56 -3.01
CA ALA A 144 -3.73 7.86 -2.38
C ALA A 144 -2.31 8.41 -2.12
N LEU A 145 -1.38 7.55 -1.67
CA LEU A 145 0.01 7.93 -1.41
C LEU A 145 0.75 8.34 -2.68
N VAL A 146 0.56 7.65 -3.79
CA VAL A 146 1.15 8.06 -5.08
C VAL A 146 0.64 9.43 -5.49
N ARG A 147 -0.66 9.68 -5.39
CA ARG A 147 -1.23 11.00 -5.73
C ARG A 147 -0.78 12.09 -4.76
N LEU A 148 -0.60 11.76 -3.49
CA LEU A 148 -0.05 12.67 -2.50
C LEU A 148 1.39 13.06 -2.86
N VAL A 149 2.25 12.10 -3.17
CA VAL A 149 3.64 12.36 -3.57
C VAL A 149 3.69 13.14 -4.88
N LEU A 150 2.85 12.78 -5.87
CA LEU A 150 2.73 13.53 -7.11
C LEU A 150 2.19 14.95 -6.93
N SER A 151 1.44 15.23 -5.86
CA SER A 151 1.00 16.59 -5.55
C SER A 151 2.14 17.52 -5.13
N LEU A 152 3.29 16.98 -4.74
CA LEU A 152 4.52 17.74 -4.53
C LEU A 152 5.19 18.15 -5.84
N CYS A 153 4.81 17.52 -6.96
CA CYS A 153 5.42 17.74 -8.24
C CYS A 153 4.72 18.85 -9.02
N ASP A 154 5.48 19.53 -9.85
CA ASP A 154 5.06 20.55 -10.80
C ASP A 154 5.29 20.06 -12.24
N ASP A 155 4.49 20.56 -13.19
CA ASP A 155 4.62 20.23 -14.62
C ASP A 155 5.74 21.05 -15.30
N ARG A 156 6.30 22.03 -14.61
CA ARG A 156 7.32 22.96 -15.11
C ARG A 156 8.44 23.12 -14.08
N GLU A 157 9.64 23.39 -14.56
CA GLU A 157 10.83 23.56 -13.74
C GLU A 157 10.72 24.70 -12.72
N ASN A 158 10.16 25.84 -13.12
CA ASN A 158 9.96 27.00 -12.26
C ASN A 158 8.49 27.44 -12.30
N ILE A 159 7.79 27.28 -11.20
CA ILE A 159 6.46 27.87 -11.00
C ILE A 159 6.64 29.08 -10.08
N GLU A 160 6.31 30.27 -10.60
CA GLU A 160 6.09 31.44 -9.75
C GLU A 160 4.93 31.13 -8.80
N ARG A 161 5.23 31.04 -7.51
CA ARG A 161 4.22 30.73 -6.51
C ARG A 161 3.37 31.96 -6.23
N PRO A 162 2.03 31.89 -6.33
CA PRO A 162 1.19 32.94 -5.82
C PRO A 162 1.33 33.00 -4.30
N THR A 163 1.66 34.17 -3.79
CA THR A 163 1.87 34.47 -2.37
C THR A 163 0.57 34.57 -1.56
N THR A 164 -0.58 34.20 -2.11
CA THR A 164 -1.87 34.31 -1.46
C THR A 164 -2.57 32.97 -1.34
N VAL A 165 -2.77 32.55 -0.09
CA VAL A 165 -3.59 31.40 0.27
C VAL A 165 -5.06 31.74 0.05
N ASP A 166 -5.65 31.19 -1.00
CA ASP A 166 -7.09 31.30 -1.23
C ASP A 166 -7.82 30.33 -0.27
N LYS A 167 -8.50 30.87 0.73
CA LYS A 167 -9.32 30.13 1.68
C LYS A 167 -10.58 29.62 0.96
N GLN A 168 -10.50 28.43 0.39
CA GLN A 168 -11.66 27.80 -0.23
C GLN A 168 -12.74 27.45 0.79
N ARG A 169 -13.96 27.91 0.50
CA ARG A 169 -15.19 27.65 1.25
C ARG A 169 -15.51 26.15 1.33
N PRO A 170 -16.07 25.65 2.44
CA PRO A 170 -16.42 24.23 2.60
C PRO A 170 -17.51 23.82 1.59
N ARG A 171 -17.22 22.84 0.77
CA ARG A 171 -18.20 22.17 -0.10
C ARG A 171 -19.04 21.18 0.68
N LYS A 172 -20.29 21.04 0.25
CA LYS A 172 -21.38 20.24 0.85
C LYS A 172 -20.99 18.80 1.23
N ARG A 173 -21.54 18.36 2.34
CA ARG A 173 -21.48 17.05 2.99
C ARG A 173 -21.52 15.90 1.98
N ASP A 174 -20.52 15.02 2.08
CA ASP A 174 -20.43 13.75 1.38
C ASP A 174 -21.44 12.76 1.98
N ILE A 175 -22.29 12.20 1.13
CA ILE A 175 -23.37 11.27 1.51
C ILE A 175 -22.78 9.92 1.98
N MET A 176 -21.51 9.66 1.68
CA MET A 176 -20.83 8.40 1.99
C MET A 176 -20.40 8.23 3.47
N GLY A 177 -20.38 9.32 4.26
CA GLY A 177 -20.17 9.22 5.73
C GLY A 177 -21.31 8.50 6.47
N LYS A 178 -22.45 8.32 5.85
CA LYS A 178 -23.61 7.65 6.46
C LYS A 178 -23.59 6.13 6.37
N VAL A 179 -22.77 5.54 5.52
CA VAL A 179 -22.71 4.07 5.32
C VAL A 179 -21.82 3.37 6.36
N MET A 180 -20.92 4.11 7.02
CA MET A 180 -19.97 3.53 7.99
C MET A 180 -20.43 3.60 9.46
N ASP A 181 -21.51 4.32 9.77
CA ASP A 181 -22.06 4.42 11.13
C ASP A 181 -22.71 3.15 11.71
N PRO A 182 -23.24 2.19 10.92
CA PRO A 182 -23.87 0.98 11.47
C PRO A 182 -22.91 0.01 12.15
N VAL A 183 -21.64 -0.05 11.73
CA VAL A 183 -20.67 -1.04 12.23
C VAL A 183 -20.31 -0.84 13.70
N THR A 184 -20.34 0.41 14.19
CA THR A 184 -20.01 0.73 15.59
C THR A 184 -21.15 0.47 16.57
N SER A 185 -22.37 0.20 16.10
CA SER A 185 -23.55 0.01 16.96
C SER A 185 -23.85 -1.46 17.34
N VAL A 186 -23.15 -2.43 16.76
CA VAL A 186 -23.47 -3.86 16.92
C VAL A 186 -22.75 -4.51 18.11
N VAL A 187 -21.67 -3.94 18.64
CA VAL A 187 -20.87 -4.58 19.70
C VAL A 187 -21.43 -4.22 21.09
N ARG A 188 -22.19 -5.13 21.70
CA ARG A 188 -22.80 -4.93 23.03
C ARG A 188 -22.02 -5.51 24.22
N HIS A 189 -21.16 -6.53 24.03
CA HIS A 189 -20.32 -7.09 25.11
C HIS A 189 -18.96 -7.62 24.60
N PRO A 190 -17.86 -7.48 25.40
CA PRO A 190 -16.49 -7.81 24.96
C PRO A 190 -16.21 -9.30 24.69
N THR A 191 -16.81 -10.20 25.48
CA THR A 191 -16.65 -11.64 25.33
C THR A 191 -17.44 -12.19 24.15
N ASP A 192 -18.61 -11.63 23.91
CA ASP A 192 -19.49 -12.03 22.81
C ASP A 192 -18.91 -11.56 21.47
N ALA A 193 -18.22 -10.41 21.45
CA ALA A 193 -17.58 -9.88 20.26
C ALA A 193 -16.43 -10.74 19.74
N LEU A 194 -15.63 -11.35 20.63
CA LEU A 194 -14.54 -12.24 20.24
C LEU A 194 -15.07 -13.56 19.69
N GLU A 195 -16.07 -14.16 20.37
CA GLU A 195 -16.74 -15.37 19.90
C GLU A 195 -17.52 -15.12 18.61
N GLU A 196 -18.16 -13.97 18.48
CA GLU A 196 -18.90 -13.57 17.28
C GLU A 196 -17.95 -13.29 16.12
N THR A 197 -16.84 -12.60 16.33
CA THR A 197 -15.81 -12.32 15.29
C THR A 197 -15.12 -13.60 14.84
N LEU A 198 -14.75 -14.48 15.77
CA LEU A 198 -14.22 -15.81 15.45
C LEU A 198 -15.28 -16.69 14.77
N SER A 199 -16.53 -16.62 15.21
CA SER A 199 -17.64 -17.33 14.58
C SER A 199 -17.95 -16.81 13.19
N ILE A 200 -17.87 -15.49 12.96
CA ILE A 200 -17.98 -14.88 11.63
C ILE A 200 -16.81 -15.31 10.75
N ALA A 201 -15.58 -15.24 11.24
CA ALA A 201 -14.38 -15.61 10.50
C ALA A 201 -14.29 -17.12 10.18
N LEU A 202 -14.83 -17.97 11.06
CA LEU A 202 -14.77 -19.43 10.91
C LEU A 202 -16.01 -20.03 10.24
N HIS A 203 -17.12 -19.28 10.13
CA HIS A 203 -18.37 -19.76 9.51
C HIS A 203 -18.71 -18.96 8.26
N PRO A 204 -18.52 -19.52 7.05
CA PRO A 204 -18.73 -18.83 5.77
C PRO A 204 -20.11 -18.14 5.64
N LYS A 205 -21.18 -18.76 6.16
CA LYS A 205 -22.53 -18.19 6.10
C LYS A 205 -22.68 -16.91 6.93
N ARG A 206 -22.15 -16.89 8.15
CA ARG A 206 -22.17 -15.69 9.02
C ARG A 206 -21.30 -14.57 8.50
N PHE A 207 -20.19 -14.92 7.86
CA PHE A 207 -19.34 -13.95 7.19
C PHE A 207 -20.04 -13.29 6.01
N ILE A 208 -20.80 -14.07 5.22
CA ILE A 208 -21.62 -13.56 4.10
C ILE A 208 -22.74 -12.64 4.63
N GLU A 209 -23.46 -13.06 5.69
CA GLU A 209 -24.50 -12.26 6.32
C GLU A 209 -23.94 -10.93 6.87
N PHE A 210 -22.81 -10.97 7.55
CA PHE A 210 -22.13 -9.77 8.05
C PHE A 210 -21.65 -8.86 6.90
N GLY A 211 -21.10 -9.43 5.83
CA GLY A 211 -20.71 -8.69 4.63
C GLY A 211 -21.91 -8.04 3.93
N THR A 212 -23.04 -8.75 3.83
CA THR A 212 -24.28 -8.19 3.25
C THR A 212 -24.88 -7.09 4.12
N ASP A 213 -24.83 -7.20 5.45
CA ASP A 213 -25.25 -6.14 6.36
C ASP A 213 -24.35 -4.91 6.32
N LEU A 214 -23.04 -5.13 6.15
CA LEU A 214 -22.03 -4.05 6.03
C LEU A 214 -22.15 -3.27 4.71
N PHE A 215 -22.54 -3.95 3.64
CA PHE A 215 -22.68 -3.39 2.29
C PHE A 215 -24.17 -3.20 1.87
N GLY A 216 -25.07 -3.31 2.80
CA GLY A 216 -26.52 -3.54 2.72
C GLY A 216 -27.43 -2.50 2.07
N ASP A 217 -26.93 -1.66 1.14
CA ASP A 217 -27.79 -0.87 0.23
C ASP A 217 -27.73 -1.36 -1.24
N ALA A 218 -27.09 -2.48 -1.49
CA ALA A 218 -27.13 -3.14 -2.81
C ALA A 218 -28.37 -4.06 -2.89
N LYS A 219 -29.54 -3.45 -3.07
CA LYS A 219 -30.85 -4.16 -3.15
C LYS A 219 -31.03 -5.12 -4.32
N ASP A 220 -30.00 -5.36 -5.15
CA ASP A 220 -30.14 -6.14 -6.38
C ASP A 220 -29.17 -7.32 -6.56
N THR A 221 -28.45 -7.79 -5.51
CA THR A 221 -27.39 -8.81 -5.68
C THR A 221 -27.51 -10.02 -4.76
N THR A 222 -28.67 -10.68 -4.71
CA THR A 222 -28.94 -11.78 -3.76
C THR A 222 -28.34 -13.14 -4.12
N GLY A 223 -27.80 -13.35 -5.30
CA GLY A 223 -27.19 -14.62 -5.73
C GLY A 223 -25.69 -14.52 -5.97
N GLU A 224 -25.26 -13.55 -6.73
CA GLU A 224 -23.87 -13.39 -7.19
C GLU A 224 -22.90 -13.02 -6.07
N THR A 225 -23.32 -12.20 -5.09
CA THR A 225 -22.49 -11.81 -3.95
C THR A 225 -22.22 -12.97 -2.99
N ALA A 226 -23.18 -13.85 -2.77
CA ALA A 226 -23.01 -15.02 -1.92
C ALA A 226 -22.07 -16.05 -2.55
N GLU A 227 -22.14 -16.23 -3.86
CA GLU A 227 -21.26 -17.11 -4.61
C GLU A 227 -19.83 -16.56 -4.69
N ALA A 228 -19.68 -15.26 -4.93
CA ALA A 228 -18.40 -14.59 -4.91
C ALA A 228 -17.72 -14.64 -3.55
N ALA A 229 -18.45 -14.43 -2.46
CA ALA A 229 -17.93 -14.55 -1.10
C ALA A 229 -17.54 -16.01 -0.77
N LYS A 230 -18.32 -17.00 -1.23
CA LYS A 230 -17.97 -18.41 -1.09
C LYS A 230 -16.67 -18.73 -1.85
N ASN A 231 -16.58 -18.32 -3.10
CA ASN A 231 -15.40 -18.54 -3.94
C ASN A 231 -14.15 -17.86 -3.34
N ALA A 232 -14.30 -16.67 -2.76
CA ALA A 232 -13.21 -15.96 -2.11
C ALA A 232 -12.77 -16.64 -0.80
N LEU A 233 -13.70 -17.15 0.01
CA LEU A 233 -13.37 -17.95 1.20
C LEU A 233 -12.71 -19.26 0.81
N GLU A 234 -13.27 -19.97 -0.18
CA GLU A 234 -12.64 -21.18 -0.72
C GLU A 234 -11.22 -20.90 -1.19
N PHE A 235 -10.98 -19.75 -1.86
CA PHE A 235 -9.66 -19.36 -2.27
C PHE A 235 -8.75 -19.01 -1.07
N LEU A 236 -9.22 -18.29 -0.06
CA LEU A 236 -8.43 -17.96 1.15
C LEU A 236 -8.04 -19.21 1.94
N PHE A 237 -8.88 -20.24 1.94
CA PHE A 237 -8.65 -21.51 2.62
C PHE A 237 -8.21 -22.66 1.71
N SER A 238 -8.01 -22.38 0.40
CA SER A 238 -7.49 -23.38 -0.54
C SER A 238 -6.05 -23.79 -0.17
N PRO A 239 -5.66 -25.03 -0.46
CA PRO A 239 -4.28 -25.44 -0.31
C PRO A 239 -3.33 -24.49 -1.05
N ARG A 240 -2.38 -23.93 -0.33
CA ARG A 240 -1.39 -23.01 -0.89
C ARG A 240 -0.26 -23.77 -1.58
N PRO A 241 0.40 -23.17 -2.57
CA PRO A 241 1.62 -23.73 -3.14
C PRO A 241 2.62 -24.08 -2.05
N GLY A 242 3.42 -25.11 -2.28
CA GLY A 242 4.46 -25.55 -1.36
C GLY A 242 5.49 -24.44 -1.10
N LYS A 243 6.18 -24.53 0.05
CA LYS A 243 7.25 -23.60 0.39
C LYS A 243 8.49 -23.85 -0.48
N THR A 244 9.15 -22.78 -0.85
CA THR A 244 10.43 -22.79 -1.59
C THR A 244 11.50 -22.06 -0.78
N ILE A 245 12.71 -21.93 -1.31
CA ILE A 245 13.77 -21.11 -0.72
C ILE A 245 13.44 -19.62 -0.60
N LEU A 246 12.36 -19.17 -1.28
CA LEU A 246 11.86 -17.79 -1.18
C LEU A 246 11.05 -17.55 0.10
N HIS A 247 10.67 -18.61 0.81
CA HIS A 247 9.94 -18.54 2.07
C HIS A 247 10.94 -18.75 3.22
N GLY A 248 11.26 -17.68 3.92
CA GLY A 248 12.20 -17.69 5.03
C GLY A 248 11.63 -17.12 6.32
N ARG A 249 12.43 -17.12 7.38
CA ARG A 249 12.08 -16.39 8.59
C ARG A 249 12.23 -14.89 8.35
N VAL A 250 11.16 -14.14 8.64
CA VAL A 250 11.18 -12.69 8.59
C VAL A 250 12.15 -12.15 9.63
N THR A 251 13.06 -11.27 9.18
CA THR A 251 13.98 -10.53 10.04
C THR A 251 13.63 -9.05 10.05
N GLY A 252 14.11 -8.29 11.05
CA GLY A 252 13.97 -6.83 11.04
C GLY A 252 14.77 -6.16 9.92
N ALA A 253 15.86 -6.80 9.46
CA ALA A 253 16.69 -6.27 8.37
C ALA A 253 15.92 -6.25 7.05
N LYS A 254 15.96 -5.13 6.37
CA LYS A 254 15.33 -4.93 5.06
C LYS A 254 16.41 -4.64 4.03
N LYS A 255 16.17 -5.07 2.79
CA LYS A 255 17.05 -4.77 1.67
C LYS A 255 16.26 -4.18 0.53
N VAL A 256 16.81 -3.14 -0.06
CA VAL A 256 16.22 -2.40 -1.18
C VAL A 256 17.18 -2.46 -2.34
N ASP A 257 16.64 -2.74 -3.51
CA ASP A 257 17.35 -2.62 -4.78
C ASP A 257 16.36 -2.32 -5.91
N TRP A 258 16.85 -1.83 -7.03
CA TRP A 258 16.06 -1.58 -8.24
C TRP A 258 16.89 -1.82 -9.50
N ILE A 259 16.23 -2.17 -10.57
CA ILE A 259 16.84 -2.32 -11.89
C ILE A 259 16.79 -1.01 -12.67
N ASP A 260 17.59 -0.89 -13.70
CA ASP A 260 17.51 0.21 -14.64
C ASP A 260 16.16 0.20 -15.38
N PRO A 261 15.66 1.39 -15.78
CA PRO A 261 14.38 1.49 -16.46
C PRO A 261 14.32 0.67 -17.75
N ILE A 262 13.28 -0.12 -17.91
CA ILE A 262 12.97 -0.81 -19.16
C ILE A 262 12.08 0.11 -20.00
N PRO A 263 12.38 0.31 -21.31
CA PRO A 263 11.55 1.15 -22.16
C PRO A 263 10.10 0.67 -22.20
N LEU A 264 9.16 1.53 -21.78
CA LEU A 264 7.73 1.20 -21.73
C LEU A 264 7.20 0.71 -23.09
N GLN A 265 7.77 1.20 -24.20
CA GLN A 265 7.36 0.79 -25.53
C GLN A 265 7.60 -0.70 -25.78
N GLN A 266 8.73 -1.25 -25.31
CA GLN A 266 9.02 -2.69 -25.40
C GLN A 266 7.95 -3.54 -24.68
N ILE A 267 7.57 -3.12 -23.48
CA ILE A 267 6.52 -3.80 -22.71
C ILE A 267 5.17 -3.76 -23.45
N LYS A 268 4.83 -2.61 -24.03
CA LYS A 268 3.62 -2.45 -24.83
C LYS A 268 3.62 -3.28 -26.12
N ASP A 269 4.78 -3.43 -26.77
CA ASP A 269 4.90 -4.18 -28.02
C ASP A 269 4.75 -5.68 -27.76
N ILE A 270 5.35 -6.21 -26.68
CA ILE A 270 5.13 -7.58 -26.21
C ILE A 270 3.66 -7.80 -25.89
N GLY A 271 3.05 -6.90 -25.12
CA GLY A 271 1.64 -6.99 -24.76
C GLY A 271 0.73 -7.02 -25.98
N ARG A 272 0.94 -6.12 -26.96
CA ARG A 272 0.16 -6.11 -28.21
C ARG A 272 0.30 -7.39 -29.03
N ALA A 273 1.50 -7.94 -29.12
CA ALA A 273 1.75 -9.17 -29.87
C ALA A 273 0.99 -10.37 -29.31
N GLN A 274 0.69 -10.37 -28.01
CA GLN A 274 0.03 -11.48 -27.31
C GLN A 274 -1.38 -11.14 -26.79
N GLY A 275 -1.93 -9.96 -27.13
CA GLY A 275 -3.22 -9.50 -26.60
C GLY A 275 -3.23 -9.30 -25.08
N ALA A 276 -2.05 -9.05 -24.49
CA ALA A 276 -1.85 -8.92 -23.03
C ALA A 276 -1.71 -7.44 -22.62
N THR A 277 -2.04 -7.15 -21.36
CA THR A 277 -1.85 -5.81 -20.78
C THR A 277 -0.40 -5.61 -20.31
N ILE A 278 -0.03 -4.36 -20.03
CA ILE A 278 1.28 -4.04 -19.43
C ILE A 278 1.45 -4.83 -18.12
N ASN A 279 0.40 -4.92 -17.29
CA ASN A 279 0.46 -5.63 -16.03
C ASN A 279 0.74 -7.13 -16.22
N ASP A 280 0.11 -7.75 -17.20
CA ASP A 280 0.32 -9.17 -17.49
C ASP A 280 1.77 -9.43 -17.92
N VAL A 281 2.33 -8.57 -18.78
CA VAL A 281 3.73 -8.65 -19.21
C VAL A 281 4.69 -8.48 -18.04
N LEU A 282 4.45 -7.49 -17.15
CA LEU A 282 5.31 -7.28 -15.97
C LEU A 282 5.25 -8.46 -15.00
N LEU A 283 4.07 -9.03 -14.78
CA LEU A 283 3.93 -10.27 -13.98
C LEU A 283 4.67 -11.45 -14.62
N ALA A 284 4.61 -11.58 -15.96
CA ALA A 284 5.32 -12.63 -16.67
C ALA A 284 6.85 -12.46 -16.56
N VAL A 285 7.35 -11.23 -16.66
CA VAL A 285 8.78 -10.94 -16.46
C VAL A 285 9.21 -11.31 -15.04
N LEU A 286 8.43 -10.93 -14.02
CA LEU A 286 8.69 -11.31 -12.64
C LEU A 286 8.68 -12.83 -12.46
N THR A 287 7.64 -13.50 -12.98
CA THR A 287 7.50 -14.97 -12.88
C THR A 287 8.68 -15.70 -13.52
N ASN A 288 9.10 -15.25 -14.71
CA ASN A 288 10.23 -15.85 -15.40
C ASN A 288 11.56 -15.61 -14.66
N ALA A 289 11.75 -14.43 -14.07
CA ALA A 289 12.91 -14.13 -13.24
C ALA A 289 12.97 -15.04 -11.99
N LEU A 290 11.84 -15.20 -11.30
CA LEU A 290 11.74 -16.10 -10.15
C LEU A 290 11.97 -17.57 -10.55
N ARG A 291 11.40 -18.02 -11.67
CA ARG A 291 11.67 -19.36 -12.21
C ARG A 291 13.16 -19.57 -12.47
N LYS A 292 13.80 -18.64 -13.19
CA LYS A 292 15.25 -18.74 -13.48
C LYS A 292 16.07 -18.85 -12.21
N TYR A 293 15.75 -18.02 -11.21
CA TYR A 293 16.42 -18.06 -9.91
C TYR A 293 16.25 -19.41 -9.21
N LEU A 294 15.02 -19.93 -9.17
CA LEU A 294 14.74 -21.25 -8.55
C LEU A 294 15.42 -22.41 -9.28
N VAL A 295 15.45 -22.37 -10.62
CA VAL A 295 16.17 -23.38 -11.42
C VAL A 295 17.68 -23.30 -11.17
N GLU A 296 18.26 -22.10 -11.17
CA GLU A 296 19.69 -21.89 -10.87
C GLU A 296 20.11 -22.42 -9.49
N LYS A 297 19.18 -22.34 -8.52
CA LYS A 297 19.41 -22.81 -7.14
C LYS A 297 19.00 -24.28 -6.94
N ASP A 298 18.62 -25.00 -7.98
CA ASP A 298 18.05 -26.36 -7.88
C ASP A 298 16.89 -26.45 -6.86
N ALA A 299 16.05 -25.42 -6.84
CA ALA A 299 15.01 -25.22 -5.84
C ALA A 299 13.59 -25.04 -6.43
N LEU A 300 13.41 -25.33 -7.72
CA LEU A 300 12.09 -25.31 -8.36
C LEU A 300 11.32 -26.61 -8.00
N THR A 301 10.61 -26.56 -6.88
CA THR A 301 9.87 -27.69 -6.31
C THR A 301 8.35 -27.54 -6.40
N VAL A 302 7.87 -26.44 -7.00
CA VAL A 302 6.44 -26.09 -7.11
C VAL A 302 6.10 -25.62 -8.52
N ASP A 303 4.85 -25.80 -8.92
CA ASP A 303 4.34 -25.29 -10.20
C ASP A 303 3.96 -23.82 -10.13
N ASP A 304 3.49 -23.36 -8.97
CA ASP A 304 3.04 -21.99 -8.74
C ASP A 304 3.72 -21.37 -7.53
N LEU A 305 3.94 -20.06 -7.59
CA LEU A 305 4.23 -19.22 -6.43
C LEU A 305 3.02 -18.29 -6.15
N PHE A 306 2.81 -17.96 -4.88
CA PHE A 306 1.73 -17.08 -4.48
C PHE A 306 2.27 -15.68 -4.13
N THR A 307 1.66 -14.64 -4.73
CA THR A 307 1.87 -13.24 -4.34
C THR A 307 0.53 -12.54 -4.12
N ALA A 308 0.47 -11.56 -3.25
CA ALA A 308 -0.69 -10.70 -3.07
C ALA A 308 -0.58 -9.46 -3.97
N MET A 309 -1.66 -9.08 -4.64
CA MET A 309 -1.71 -7.88 -5.46
C MET A 309 -2.80 -6.92 -4.95
N PRO A 310 -2.45 -5.67 -4.59
CA PRO A 310 -3.43 -4.69 -4.17
C PRO A 310 -4.24 -4.18 -5.37
N VAL A 311 -5.56 -4.16 -5.22
CA VAL A 311 -6.51 -3.62 -6.20
C VAL A 311 -7.30 -2.49 -5.58
N SER A 312 -7.17 -1.29 -6.12
CA SER A 312 -7.87 -0.11 -5.61
C SER A 312 -9.38 -0.23 -5.87
N LEU A 313 -10.16 0.05 -4.84
CA LEU A 313 -11.63 0.19 -4.93
C LEU A 313 -12.06 1.65 -5.20
N ARG A 314 -11.10 2.55 -5.40
CA ARG A 314 -11.37 3.95 -5.75
C ARG A 314 -11.48 4.11 -7.26
N SER A 315 -12.39 4.98 -7.69
CA SER A 315 -12.40 5.42 -9.09
C SER A 315 -11.05 6.08 -9.45
N PRO A 316 -10.44 5.74 -10.60
CA PRO A 316 -9.20 6.40 -11.05
C PRO A 316 -9.32 7.92 -11.20
N LYS A 317 -10.54 8.44 -11.36
CA LYS A 317 -10.84 9.88 -11.51
C LYS A 317 -11.25 10.55 -10.20
N ALA A 318 -11.34 9.80 -9.09
CA ALA A 318 -11.75 10.37 -7.82
C ALA A 318 -10.70 11.37 -7.31
N ASP A 319 -11.15 12.46 -6.70
CA ASP A 319 -10.27 13.36 -5.97
C ASP A 319 -9.78 12.70 -4.67
N LEU A 320 -8.60 13.12 -4.21
CA LEU A 320 -8.11 12.69 -2.90
C LEU A 320 -9.02 13.24 -1.79
N PRO A 321 -9.62 12.38 -0.96
CA PRO A 321 -10.39 12.84 0.18
C PRO A 321 -9.45 13.45 1.23
N ARG A 322 -9.89 14.49 1.94
CA ARG A 322 -9.09 15.12 3.01
C ARG A 322 -8.70 14.16 4.13
N THR A 323 -9.49 13.13 4.34
CA THR A 323 -9.24 12.08 5.35
C THR A 323 -8.36 10.95 4.84
N LEU A 324 -8.02 10.93 3.55
CA LEU A 324 -7.25 9.87 2.90
C LEU A 324 -7.85 8.46 3.13
N GLY A 325 -7.20 7.63 3.96
CA GLY A 325 -7.67 6.30 4.36
C GLY A 325 -7.43 5.21 3.32
N ASN A 326 -7.74 3.97 3.68
CA ASN A 326 -7.51 2.78 2.85
C ASN A 326 -8.81 2.31 2.18
N ARG A 327 -8.74 2.11 0.86
CA ARG A 327 -9.84 1.57 0.03
C ARG A 327 -9.29 0.67 -1.07
N PHE A 328 -8.77 -0.48 -0.68
CA PHE A 328 -8.27 -1.49 -1.61
C PHE A 328 -8.44 -2.89 -1.02
N GLY A 329 -8.56 -3.87 -1.89
CA GLY A 329 -8.48 -5.28 -1.52
C GLY A 329 -7.15 -5.88 -1.94
N LEU A 330 -6.72 -6.94 -1.27
CA LEU A 330 -5.58 -7.75 -1.65
C LEU A 330 -6.11 -8.99 -2.39
N VAL A 331 -5.75 -9.14 -3.65
CA VAL A 331 -6.11 -10.31 -4.43
C VAL A 331 -4.91 -11.24 -4.57
N PRO A 332 -5.13 -12.54 -4.43
CA PRO A 332 -4.10 -13.54 -4.61
C PRO A 332 -3.81 -13.75 -6.10
N VAL A 333 -2.54 -13.74 -6.46
CA VAL A 333 -2.07 -14.05 -7.80
C VAL A 333 -1.14 -15.26 -7.74
N LEU A 334 -1.47 -16.30 -8.47
CA LEU A 334 -0.62 -17.47 -8.65
C LEU A 334 0.28 -17.26 -9.87
N LEU A 335 1.59 -17.25 -9.64
CA LEU A 335 2.63 -17.06 -10.64
C LEU A 335 3.10 -18.44 -11.15
N PRO A 336 2.83 -18.83 -12.41
CA PRO A 336 3.09 -20.18 -12.93
C PRO A 336 4.58 -20.40 -13.23
N VAL A 337 5.39 -20.55 -12.18
CA VAL A 337 6.84 -20.79 -12.30
C VAL A 337 7.16 -22.16 -12.88
N GLY A 338 6.22 -23.12 -12.88
CA GLY A 338 6.36 -24.43 -13.52
C GLY A 338 6.44 -24.34 -15.05
N ILE A 339 5.81 -23.34 -15.68
CA ILE A 339 5.81 -23.16 -17.13
C ILE A 339 7.16 -22.61 -17.60
N ALA A 340 7.82 -23.32 -18.52
CA ALA A 340 9.15 -22.97 -18.99
C ALA A 340 9.16 -21.98 -20.16
N ASP A 341 8.19 -22.09 -21.07
CA ASP A 341 8.09 -21.20 -22.23
C ASP A 341 7.54 -19.82 -21.79
N PRO A 342 8.25 -18.72 -22.09
CA PRO A 342 7.85 -17.40 -21.65
C PRO A 342 6.52 -16.90 -22.25
N VAL A 343 6.17 -17.36 -23.46
CA VAL A 343 4.92 -16.96 -24.12
C VAL A 343 3.75 -17.72 -23.52
N GLU A 344 3.88 -19.01 -23.31
CA GLU A 344 2.88 -19.83 -22.61
C GLU A 344 2.66 -19.30 -21.18
N GLN A 345 3.76 -18.94 -20.49
CA GLN A 345 3.71 -18.37 -19.16
C GLN A 345 2.94 -17.03 -19.13
N LEU A 346 3.17 -16.13 -20.10
CA LEU A 346 2.45 -14.87 -20.24
C LEU A 346 0.95 -15.09 -20.49
N LEU A 347 0.61 -16.03 -21.38
CA LEU A 347 -0.79 -16.34 -21.71
C LEU A 347 -1.54 -16.93 -20.52
N GLU A 348 -0.90 -17.81 -19.76
CA GLU A 348 -1.48 -18.35 -18.53
C GLU A 348 -1.67 -17.27 -17.44
N ILE A 349 -0.70 -16.37 -17.26
CA ILE A 349 -0.83 -15.23 -16.35
C ILE A 349 -1.99 -14.34 -16.78
N LYS A 350 -2.07 -14.01 -18.08
CA LYS A 350 -3.19 -13.22 -18.62
C LYS A 350 -4.53 -13.86 -18.28
N ARG A 351 -4.69 -15.15 -18.54
CA ARG A 351 -5.92 -15.89 -18.23
C ARG A 351 -6.27 -15.76 -16.73
N ARG A 352 -5.33 -16.02 -15.83
CA ARG A 352 -5.53 -15.93 -14.37
C ARG A 352 -5.89 -14.50 -13.92
N VAL A 353 -5.25 -13.50 -14.49
CA VAL A 353 -5.50 -12.08 -14.15
C VAL A 353 -6.87 -11.64 -14.69
N ASP A 354 -7.29 -12.11 -15.87
CA ASP A 354 -8.61 -11.80 -16.42
C ASP A 354 -9.72 -12.45 -15.56
N ASP A 355 -9.57 -13.70 -15.12
CA ASP A 355 -10.48 -14.35 -14.17
C ASP A 355 -10.58 -13.55 -12.85
N LEU A 356 -9.47 -13.01 -12.34
CA LEU A 356 -9.46 -12.19 -11.13
C LEU A 356 -10.16 -10.83 -11.31
N LYS A 357 -10.05 -10.20 -12.48
CA LYS A 357 -10.73 -8.92 -12.77
C LYS A 357 -12.25 -9.06 -12.83
N GLU A 358 -12.74 -10.21 -13.29
CA GLU A 358 -14.16 -10.53 -13.33
C GLU A 358 -14.73 -10.96 -11.96
N SER A 359 -13.83 -11.24 -11.00
CA SER A 359 -14.23 -11.70 -9.66
C SER A 359 -14.56 -10.54 -8.71
N GLN A 360 -15.36 -10.83 -7.68
CA GLN A 360 -15.63 -9.91 -6.56
C GLN A 360 -14.54 -9.93 -5.48
N MET A 361 -13.42 -10.63 -5.72
CA MET A 361 -12.32 -10.81 -4.77
C MET A 361 -11.80 -9.52 -4.13
N PRO A 362 -11.60 -8.39 -4.85
CA PRO A 362 -11.11 -7.16 -4.23
C PRO A 362 -12.06 -6.62 -3.14
N ILE A 363 -13.37 -6.69 -3.38
CA ILE A 363 -14.38 -6.20 -2.43
C ILE A 363 -14.43 -7.12 -1.20
N VAL A 364 -14.46 -8.42 -1.41
CA VAL A 364 -14.48 -9.41 -0.33
C VAL A 364 -13.22 -9.33 0.52
N SER A 365 -12.05 -9.21 -0.10
CA SER A 365 -10.78 -9.06 0.61
C SER A 365 -10.74 -7.77 1.44
N PHE A 366 -11.25 -6.64 0.92
CA PHE A 366 -11.38 -5.41 1.68
C PHE A 366 -12.30 -5.58 2.90
N GLY A 367 -13.42 -6.30 2.72
CA GLY A 367 -14.33 -6.66 3.81
C GLY A 367 -13.62 -7.48 4.89
N LEU A 368 -12.86 -8.51 4.51
CA LEU A 368 -12.07 -9.34 5.42
C LEU A 368 -11.04 -8.51 6.21
N ILE A 369 -10.27 -7.65 5.55
CA ILE A 369 -9.31 -6.74 6.20
C ILE A 369 -10.04 -5.84 7.20
N SER A 370 -11.22 -5.33 6.86
CA SER A 370 -12.01 -4.46 7.75
C SER A 370 -12.54 -5.22 8.96
N VAL A 371 -12.99 -6.45 8.79
CA VAL A 371 -13.50 -7.30 9.89
C VAL A 371 -12.39 -7.75 10.82
N SER A 372 -11.22 -8.11 10.28
CA SER A 372 -10.09 -8.55 11.10
C SER A 372 -9.66 -7.48 12.12
N ALA A 373 -9.76 -6.21 11.77
CA ALA A 373 -9.47 -5.10 12.66
C ALA A 373 -10.48 -4.90 13.80
N LEU A 374 -11.66 -5.50 13.72
CA LEU A 374 -12.64 -5.53 14.82
C LEU A 374 -12.28 -6.58 15.88
N ALA A 375 -11.40 -7.52 15.53
CA ALA A 375 -10.83 -8.48 16.48
C ALA A 375 -9.78 -7.78 17.37
N THR A 376 -9.28 -8.51 18.37
CA THR A 376 -8.17 -7.99 19.15
C THR A 376 -6.89 -7.89 18.28
N PRO A 377 -5.95 -6.99 18.61
CA PRO A 377 -4.67 -6.89 17.91
C PRO A 377 -3.91 -8.22 17.81
N ASP A 378 -4.05 -9.10 18.79
CA ASP A 378 -3.41 -10.43 18.80
C ASP A 378 -4.03 -11.36 17.74
N VAL A 379 -5.33 -11.29 17.53
CA VAL A 379 -6.03 -12.07 16.48
C VAL A 379 -5.65 -11.55 15.09
N GLU A 380 -5.60 -10.23 14.90
CA GLU A 380 -5.13 -9.62 13.66
C GLU A 380 -3.71 -10.08 13.32
N ARG A 381 -2.82 -10.05 14.33
CA ARG A 381 -1.45 -10.53 14.18
C ARG A 381 -1.37 -12.01 13.81
N LEU A 382 -2.23 -12.86 14.40
CA LEU A 382 -2.31 -14.27 14.08
C LEU A 382 -2.78 -14.51 12.64
N ILE A 383 -3.83 -13.82 12.20
CA ILE A 383 -4.35 -13.89 10.82
C ILE A 383 -3.23 -13.49 9.83
N HIS A 384 -2.50 -12.43 10.15
CA HIS A 384 -1.40 -11.96 9.32
C HIS A 384 -0.28 -12.99 9.22
N LEU A 385 0.15 -13.58 10.34
CA LEU A 385 1.17 -14.62 10.37
C LEU A 385 0.80 -15.85 9.55
N VAL A 386 -0.46 -16.30 9.63
CA VAL A 386 -0.96 -17.44 8.84
C VAL A 386 -0.92 -17.16 7.34
N ASN A 387 -1.23 -15.93 6.93
CA ASN A 387 -1.20 -15.55 5.51
C ASN A 387 0.22 -15.34 4.97
N GLN A 388 1.15 -14.87 5.81
CA GLN A 388 2.55 -14.65 5.40
C GLN A 388 3.28 -15.94 5.02
N ASP A 389 2.99 -17.04 5.69
CA ASP A 389 3.72 -18.30 5.52
C ASP A 389 3.66 -18.90 4.12
N HIS A 390 2.77 -18.41 3.25
CA HIS A 390 2.55 -18.94 1.91
C HIS A 390 2.78 -17.93 0.78
N SER A 391 2.90 -16.64 1.10
CA SER A 391 3.13 -15.59 0.10
C SER A 391 4.62 -15.29 -0.03
N ILE A 392 5.10 -15.13 -1.26
CA ILE A 392 6.45 -14.58 -1.51
C ILE A 392 6.52 -13.07 -1.33
N GLY A 393 5.39 -12.41 -1.06
CA GLY A 393 5.29 -10.97 -0.84
C GLY A 393 4.12 -10.31 -1.56
N VAL A 394 4.20 -9.00 -1.67
CA VAL A 394 3.20 -8.17 -2.36
C VAL A 394 3.79 -7.65 -3.67
N THR A 395 3.06 -7.85 -4.77
CA THR A 395 3.41 -7.32 -6.09
C THR A 395 2.45 -6.20 -6.46
N THR A 396 2.96 -5.02 -6.73
CA THR A 396 2.15 -3.86 -7.13
C THR A 396 2.66 -3.24 -8.42
N ASN A 397 1.74 -2.75 -9.24
CA ASN A 397 2.04 -2.00 -10.44
C ASN A 397 1.26 -0.69 -10.41
N VAL A 398 1.98 0.44 -10.44
CA VAL A 398 1.39 1.78 -10.35
C VAL A 398 1.83 2.61 -11.56
N PRO A 399 0.89 3.21 -12.30
CA PRO A 399 1.23 4.05 -13.43
C PRO A 399 1.92 5.35 -12.96
N GLY A 400 3.07 5.63 -13.54
CA GLY A 400 3.80 6.88 -13.34
C GLY A 400 3.30 8.03 -14.25
N PRO A 401 3.83 9.25 -14.07
CA PRO A 401 3.53 10.39 -14.91
C PRO A 401 3.97 10.16 -16.36
N ARG A 402 3.24 10.75 -17.32
CA ARG A 402 3.53 10.61 -18.76
C ARG A 402 4.38 11.72 -19.34
N HIS A 403 4.74 12.69 -18.53
CA HIS A 403 5.56 13.85 -18.88
C HIS A 403 6.58 14.10 -17.77
N SER A 404 7.55 14.96 -18.05
CA SER A 404 8.53 15.36 -17.03
C SER A 404 7.82 16.10 -15.90
N ILE A 405 8.18 15.75 -14.67
CA ILE A 405 7.70 16.40 -13.44
C ILE A 405 8.87 16.92 -12.64
N TYR A 406 8.64 17.92 -11.81
CA TYR A 406 9.67 18.66 -11.09
C TYR A 406 9.30 18.78 -9.60
N VAL A 407 10.26 18.68 -8.72
CA VAL A 407 10.09 18.87 -7.27
C VAL A 407 11.12 19.92 -6.82
N ALA A 408 10.67 21.00 -6.22
CA ALA A 408 11.52 22.12 -5.77
C ALA A 408 12.52 22.60 -6.85
N GLY A 409 12.09 22.58 -8.13
CA GLY A 409 12.92 22.97 -9.28
C GLY A 409 13.83 21.86 -9.85
N GLY A 410 13.98 20.73 -9.19
CA GLY A 410 14.69 19.57 -9.73
C GLY A 410 13.78 18.66 -10.56
N ARG A 411 14.24 18.27 -11.75
CA ARG A 411 13.50 17.31 -12.60
C ARG A 411 13.63 15.91 -12.04
N VAL A 412 12.50 15.22 -11.90
CA VAL A 412 12.47 13.81 -11.47
C VAL A 412 12.99 12.93 -12.61
N LEU A 413 14.09 12.23 -12.37
CA LEU A 413 14.68 11.27 -13.30
C LEU A 413 14.09 9.87 -13.15
N GLY A 414 13.72 9.51 -11.93
CA GLY A 414 13.08 8.24 -11.64
C GLY A 414 12.40 8.26 -10.28
N SER A 415 11.41 7.39 -10.15
CA SER A 415 10.71 7.20 -8.88
C SER A 415 10.12 5.80 -8.80
N TRP A 416 10.02 5.26 -7.60
CA TRP A 416 9.34 4.01 -7.32
C TRP A 416 8.77 3.99 -5.90
N GLY A 417 7.76 3.17 -5.71
CA GLY A 417 7.10 2.97 -4.44
C GLY A 417 7.36 1.58 -3.88
N MET A 418 7.40 1.49 -2.57
CA MET A 418 7.59 0.26 -1.82
C MET A 418 6.41 0.10 -0.87
N GLY A 419 5.66 -0.99 -1.00
CA GLY A 419 4.60 -1.32 -0.06
C GLY A 419 5.09 -1.55 1.36
N GLY A 420 4.18 -1.60 2.32
CA GLY A 420 4.44 -2.12 3.64
C GLY A 420 4.99 -3.55 3.53
N LEU A 421 5.89 -3.89 4.42
CA LEU A 421 6.58 -5.18 4.35
C LEU A 421 5.81 -6.19 5.19
N SER A 422 5.03 -7.01 4.54
CA SER A 422 4.48 -8.24 5.11
C SER A 422 5.38 -9.40 4.71
N GLY A 423 6.04 -10.04 5.63
CA GLY A 423 6.78 -11.27 5.38
C GLY A 423 8.14 -11.29 5.92
#